data_85dca895a734fb71bdeb347f015da079
#
_entry.id   85dca895a734fb71bdeb347f015da079
#
_cell.length_a   1.000
_cell.length_b   1.000
_cell.length_c   1.000
_cell.angle_alpha   90.00
_cell.angle_beta   90.00
_cell.angle_gamma   90.00
#
_symmetry.space_group_name_H-M   'P 1'
#
loop_
_entity.id
_entity.type
_entity.pdbx_description
1 polymer ?
#
loop_
_entity_poly.entity_id
_entity_poly.type
_entity_poly.pdbx_seq_one_letter_code
_entity_poly.pdbx_strand_id
1 'polypeptide(L)'
;MIIVTGGAGFIGSNIVKGLNDQGRDDILVVDNLTNMVKFKNIQGLKVMDYCDKLDFIEDVKNGKWNHAPIEVIFHEGACSDTMEYNGKYMMENNFQYTKTLMHFAMDRKIQFLYASSASTYGLSLIHI
;
A
#
# COMPACT_ATOMS: atom_id res chain seq x y z
N MET A 1 -12.50 6.98 -1.80
CA MET A 1 -11.92 5.72 -1.31
C MET A 1 -10.46 5.92 -0.95
N ILE A 2 -9.96 5.07 -0.12
CA ILE A 2 -8.58 5.11 0.35
C ILE A 2 -7.91 3.81 -0.06
N ILE A 3 -6.69 3.90 -0.57
CA ILE A 3 -5.91 2.71 -0.91
C ILE A 3 -4.78 2.59 0.10
N VAL A 4 -4.63 1.40 0.67
CA VAL A 4 -3.52 1.09 1.58
C VAL A 4 -2.77 -0.09 1.00
N THR A 5 -1.60 0.16 0.43
CA THR A 5 -0.76 -0.93 -0.04
C THR A 5 0.05 -1.46 1.14
N GLY A 6 0.28 -2.76 1.16
CA GLY A 6 0.86 -3.39 2.33
C GLY A 6 -0.09 -3.41 3.52
N GLY A 7 -1.39 -3.28 3.26
CA GLY A 7 -2.39 -3.14 4.31
C GLY A 7 -2.56 -4.36 5.20
N ALA A 8 -2.08 -5.51 4.76
CA ALA A 8 -2.12 -6.71 5.60
C ALA A 8 -0.85 -6.89 6.44
N GLY A 9 0.17 -6.06 6.25
CA GLY A 9 1.36 -6.07 7.07
C GLY A 9 1.13 -5.36 8.40
N PHE A 10 2.16 -5.35 9.23
CA PHE A 10 2.04 -4.77 10.57
C PHE A 10 1.71 -3.27 10.53
N ILE A 11 2.48 -2.52 9.78
CA ILE A 11 2.28 -1.07 9.69
C ILE A 11 1.00 -0.74 8.94
N GLY A 12 0.80 -1.42 7.80
CA GLY A 12 -0.39 -1.17 6.98
C GLY A 12 -1.68 -1.50 7.70
N SER A 13 -1.71 -2.59 8.46
CA SER A 13 -2.91 -2.95 9.21
C SER A 13 -3.21 -1.94 10.31
N ASN A 14 -2.18 -1.35 10.91
CA ASN A 14 -2.39 -0.28 11.89
C ASN A 14 -2.94 0.98 11.24
N ILE A 15 -2.54 1.27 10.02
CA ILE A 15 -3.11 2.38 9.27
C ILE A 15 -4.60 2.13 9.02
N VAL A 16 -4.95 0.92 8.58
CA VAL A 16 -6.34 0.55 8.36
C VAL A 16 -7.15 0.68 9.66
N LYS A 17 -6.58 0.19 10.75
CA LYS A 17 -7.23 0.30 12.05
C LYS A 17 -7.49 1.75 12.43
N GLY A 18 -6.50 2.61 12.25
CA GLY A 18 -6.64 4.03 12.53
C GLY A 18 -7.72 4.68 11.70
N LEU A 19 -7.83 4.30 10.44
CA LEU A 19 -8.88 4.80 9.56
C LEU A 19 -10.25 4.31 9.99
N ASN A 20 -10.35 3.04 10.39
CA ASN A 20 -11.60 2.50 10.94
C ASN A 20 -12.02 3.26 12.19
N ASP A 21 -11.07 3.58 13.06
CA ASP A 21 -11.36 4.33 14.28
C ASP A 21 -11.91 5.72 13.97
N GLN A 22 -11.60 6.26 12.80
CA GLN A 22 -12.13 7.54 12.35
C GLN A 22 -13.42 7.39 11.55
N GLY A 23 -13.97 6.20 11.50
CA GLY A 23 -15.21 5.96 10.79
C GLY A 23 -15.05 5.68 9.30
N ARG A 24 -13.83 5.44 8.83
CA ARG A 24 -13.59 5.16 7.42
C ARG A 24 -13.42 3.66 7.20
N ASP A 25 -14.20 3.13 6.28
CA ASP A 25 -14.13 1.73 5.88
C ASP A 25 -14.08 1.56 4.35
N ASP A 26 -14.09 2.65 3.62
CA ASP A 26 -13.99 2.66 2.17
C ASP A 26 -12.53 2.49 1.73
N ILE A 27 -11.94 1.41 2.15
CA ILE A 27 -10.52 1.14 2.04
C ILE A 27 -10.28 -0.05 1.12
N LEU A 28 -9.42 0.13 0.13
CA LEU A 28 -8.92 -0.99 -0.66
C LEU A 28 -7.56 -1.39 -0.08
N VAL A 29 -7.47 -2.61 0.38
CA VAL A 29 -6.20 -3.17 0.87
C VAL A 29 -5.51 -3.89 -0.28
N VAL A 30 -4.28 -3.49 -0.56
CA VAL A 30 -3.45 -4.09 -1.61
C VAL A 30 -2.27 -4.77 -0.94
N ASP A 31 -2.15 -6.05 -1.11
CA ASP A 31 -1.04 -6.81 -0.51
C ASP A 31 -0.86 -8.14 -1.24
N ASN A 32 0.16 -8.86 -0.84
CA ASN A 32 0.35 -10.23 -1.30
C ASN A 32 -0.58 -11.13 -0.49
N LEU A 33 -1.70 -11.50 -1.09
CA LEU A 33 -2.74 -12.24 -0.39
C LEU A 33 -2.47 -13.73 -0.26
N THR A 34 -1.33 -14.19 -0.74
CA THR A 34 -0.96 -15.60 -0.58
C THR A 34 -0.37 -15.90 0.81
N ASN A 35 -0.04 -14.86 1.56
CA ASN A 35 0.55 -15.02 2.88
C ASN A 35 -0.53 -15.08 3.97
N MET A 36 -0.80 -16.27 4.46
CA MET A 36 -1.83 -16.49 5.48
C MET A 36 -1.53 -15.79 6.80
N VAL A 37 -0.26 -15.61 7.13
CA VAL A 37 0.12 -14.95 8.38
C VAL A 37 -0.31 -13.49 8.35
N LYS A 38 -0.19 -12.85 7.20
CA LYS A 38 -0.62 -11.46 7.05
C LYS A 38 -2.11 -11.28 7.23
N PHE A 39 -2.90 -12.28 6.84
CA PHE A 39 -4.35 -12.19 7.01
C PHE A 39 -4.77 -12.02 8.45
N LYS A 40 -3.99 -12.55 9.38
CA LYS A 40 -4.32 -12.40 10.80
C LYS A 40 -4.28 -10.94 11.24
N ASN A 41 -3.42 -10.13 10.60
CA ASN A 41 -3.29 -8.73 10.96
C ASN A 41 -4.52 -7.90 10.60
N ILE A 42 -5.29 -8.36 9.63
CA ILE A 42 -6.47 -7.61 9.16
C ILE A 42 -7.78 -8.23 9.60
N GLN A 43 -7.73 -9.29 10.42
CA GLN A 43 -8.94 -9.86 10.98
C GLN A 43 -9.66 -8.83 11.85
N GLY A 44 -10.96 -8.70 11.62
CA GLY A 44 -11.76 -7.75 12.38
C GLY A 44 -11.70 -6.32 11.89
N LEU A 45 -10.86 -6.01 10.92
CA LEU A 45 -10.82 -4.68 10.33
C LEU A 45 -11.87 -4.57 9.23
N LYS A 46 -12.41 -3.37 9.07
CA LYS A 46 -13.44 -3.10 8.07
C LYS A 46 -12.81 -2.49 6.84
N VAL A 47 -12.93 -3.16 5.72
CA VAL A 47 -12.41 -2.68 4.45
C VAL A 47 -13.43 -2.92 3.35
N MET A 48 -13.29 -2.17 2.27
CA MET A 48 -14.19 -2.30 1.13
C MET A 48 -13.84 -3.55 0.31
N ASP A 49 -12.55 -3.79 0.10
CA ASP A 49 -12.11 -4.91 -0.73
C ASP A 49 -10.61 -5.15 -0.53
N TYR A 50 -10.17 -6.26 -1.06
CA TYR A 50 -8.76 -6.67 -1.07
C TYR A 50 -8.34 -6.89 -2.52
N CYS A 51 -7.09 -6.57 -2.82
CA CYS A 51 -6.56 -6.76 -4.16
C CYS A 51 -5.12 -7.25 -4.06
N ASP A 52 -4.78 -8.21 -4.91
CA ASP A 52 -3.40 -8.68 -4.95
C ASP A 52 -2.49 -7.60 -5.50
N LYS A 53 -1.32 -7.50 -4.90
CA LYS A 53 -0.33 -6.48 -5.20
C LYS A 53 0.04 -6.42 -6.69
N LEU A 54 0.27 -7.57 -7.30
CA LEU A 54 0.68 -7.63 -8.71
C LEU A 54 -0.47 -7.30 -9.65
N ASP A 55 -1.66 -7.79 -9.31
CA ASP A 55 -2.85 -7.49 -10.11
C ASP A 55 -3.17 -6.00 -10.06
N PHE A 56 -3.01 -5.41 -8.89
CA PHE A 56 -3.31 -3.99 -8.70
C PHE A 56 -2.41 -3.12 -9.59
N ILE A 57 -1.10 -3.37 -9.60
CA ILE A 57 -0.19 -2.52 -10.37
C ILE A 57 -0.41 -2.68 -11.87
N GLU A 58 -0.74 -3.88 -12.32
CA GLU A 58 -1.07 -4.10 -13.71
C GLU A 58 -2.34 -3.34 -14.09
N ASP A 59 -3.34 -3.34 -13.23
CA ASP A 59 -4.57 -2.59 -13.47
C ASP A 59 -4.31 -1.09 -13.50
N VAL A 60 -3.40 -0.61 -12.66
CA VAL A 60 -3.00 0.81 -12.69
C VAL A 60 -2.36 1.15 -14.03
N LYS A 61 -1.45 0.31 -14.51
CA LYS A 61 -0.77 0.53 -15.78
C LYS A 61 -1.74 0.50 -16.96
N ASN A 62 -2.76 -0.32 -16.86
CA ASN A 62 -3.76 -0.48 -17.93
C ASN A 62 -4.88 0.56 -17.87
N GLY A 63 -4.81 1.50 -16.97
CA GLY A 63 -5.78 2.57 -16.88
C GLY A 63 -7.09 2.22 -16.19
N LYS A 64 -7.17 1.05 -15.58
CA LYS A 64 -8.39 0.59 -14.94
C LYS A 64 -8.82 1.47 -13.76
N TRP A 65 -7.85 2.10 -13.11
CA TRP A 65 -8.10 2.96 -11.96
C TRP A 65 -8.16 4.46 -12.30
N ASN A 66 -8.12 4.80 -13.58
CA ASN A 66 -8.00 6.19 -14.01
C ASN A 66 -9.14 7.09 -13.54
N HIS A 67 -10.33 6.54 -13.36
CA HIS A 67 -11.51 7.32 -12.97
C HIS A 67 -12.03 6.97 -11.58
N ALA A 68 -11.27 6.18 -10.83
CA ALA A 68 -11.66 5.82 -9.48
C ALA A 68 -11.55 7.03 -8.54
N PRO A 69 -12.50 7.23 -7.63
CA PRO A 69 -12.51 8.39 -6.72
C PRO A 69 -11.55 8.16 -5.54
N ILE A 70 -10.27 8.14 -5.83
CA ILE A 70 -9.23 7.88 -4.83
C ILE A 70 -8.83 9.20 -4.18
N GLU A 71 -8.95 9.27 -2.86
CA GLU A 71 -8.56 10.46 -2.09
C GLU A 71 -7.09 10.42 -1.73
N VAL A 72 -6.62 9.27 -1.28
CA VAL A 72 -5.26 9.13 -0.77
C VAL A 72 -4.79 7.70 -0.94
N ILE A 73 -3.50 7.56 -1.16
CA ILE A 73 -2.83 6.25 -1.20
C ILE A 73 -1.80 6.24 -0.08
N PHE A 74 -1.97 5.31 0.85
CA PHE A 74 -0.94 5.01 1.85
C PHE A 74 -0.12 3.86 1.31
N HIS A 75 1.09 4.15 0.91
CA HIS A 75 1.96 3.13 0.34
C HIS A 75 2.97 2.66 1.37
N GLU A 76 2.71 1.51 1.94
CA GLU A 76 3.68 0.82 2.76
C GLU A 76 4.58 0.07 1.81
N GLY A 77 5.60 0.77 1.35
CA GLY A 77 6.39 0.22 0.28
C GLY A 77 7.55 -0.48 0.83
N ALA A 78 7.78 -1.45 1.13
CA ALA A 78 9.05 -1.97 1.45
C ALA A 78 9.15 -3.44 1.29
N CYS A 79 10.19 -3.80 0.81
CA CYS A 79 10.64 -5.14 0.91
C CYS A 79 11.14 -5.34 2.32
N SER A 80 10.34 -5.90 3.16
CA SER A 80 10.76 -6.21 4.51
C SER A 80 11.66 -7.43 4.54
N ASP A 81 11.65 -8.22 3.49
CA ASP A 81 12.44 -9.45 3.44
C ASP A 81 13.72 -9.24 2.66
N THR A 82 14.58 -8.43 3.23
CA THR A 82 15.88 -8.18 2.65
C THR A 82 16.86 -9.32 2.89
N MET A 83 16.42 -10.34 3.56
CA MET A 83 17.23 -11.52 3.84
C MET A 83 17.53 -12.34 2.59
N GLU A 84 16.79 -12.11 1.55
CA GLU A 84 16.92 -12.86 0.33
C GLU A 84 18.20 -12.53 -0.39
N TYR A 85 18.85 -13.53 -0.94
CA TYR A 85 19.99 -13.31 -1.81
C TYR A 85 19.56 -12.63 -3.12
N ASN A 86 18.28 -12.50 -3.36
CA ASN A 86 17.71 -11.73 -4.47
C ASN A 86 17.33 -10.32 -4.04
N GLY A 87 17.93 -9.81 -2.98
CA GLY A 87 17.57 -8.52 -2.43
C GLY A 87 17.66 -7.39 -3.44
N LYS A 88 18.67 -7.42 -4.31
CA LYS A 88 18.82 -6.39 -5.33
C LYS A 88 17.64 -6.42 -6.30
N TYR A 89 17.24 -7.59 -6.74
CA TYR A 89 16.10 -7.75 -7.65
C TYR A 89 14.80 -7.27 -6.98
N MET A 90 14.61 -7.63 -5.73
CA MET A 90 13.43 -7.22 -4.98
C MET A 90 13.40 -5.72 -4.75
N MET A 91 14.55 -5.12 -4.49
CA MET A 91 14.63 -3.68 -4.32
C MET A 91 14.30 -2.95 -5.62
N GLU A 92 14.79 -3.44 -6.74
CA GLU A 92 14.48 -2.85 -8.03
C GLU A 92 13.00 -2.96 -8.35
N ASN A 93 12.39 -4.12 -8.08
CA ASN A 93 10.97 -4.32 -8.31
C ASN A 93 10.13 -3.40 -7.43
N ASN A 94 10.50 -3.27 -6.17
CA ASN A 94 9.80 -2.38 -5.25
C ASN A 94 9.97 -0.92 -5.67
N PHE A 95 11.13 -0.55 -6.16
CA PHE A 95 11.37 0.79 -6.66
C PHE A 95 10.48 1.10 -7.86
N GLN A 96 10.42 0.17 -8.83
CA GLN A 96 9.57 0.36 -10.01
C GLN A 96 8.10 0.41 -9.63
N TYR A 97 7.68 -0.43 -8.71
CA TYR A 97 6.32 -0.44 -8.22
C TYR A 97 5.96 0.91 -7.60
N THR A 98 6.79 1.36 -6.69
CA THR A 98 6.58 2.65 -6.00
C THR A 98 6.57 3.80 -7.00
N LYS A 99 7.50 3.79 -7.94
CA LYS A 99 7.60 4.82 -8.95
C LYS A 99 6.34 4.89 -9.81
N THR A 100 5.86 3.73 -10.27
CA THR A 100 4.65 3.67 -11.07
C THR A 100 3.45 4.21 -10.32
N LEU A 101 3.31 3.78 -9.07
CA LEU A 101 2.18 4.21 -8.25
C LEU A 101 2.25 5.70 -7.93
N MET A 102 3.44 6.20 -7.65
CA MET A 102 3.62 7.62 -7.36
C MET A 102 3.28 8.48 -8.57
N HIS A 103 3.71 8.06 -9.76
CA HIS A 103 3.38 8.79 -10.99
C HIS A 103 1.87 8.80 -11.23
N PHE A 104 1.22 7.66 -11.00
CA PHE A 104 -0.23 7.58 -11.10
C PHE A 104 -0.91 8.59 -10.18
N ALA A 105 -0.45 8.65 -8.93
CA ALA A 105 -1.02 9.57 -7.96
C ALA A 105 -0.77 11.03 -8.34
N MET A 106 0.44 11.34 -8.80
CA MET A 106 0.78 12.70 -9.22
C MET A 106 -0.06 13.16 -10.40
N ASP A 107 -0.23 12.29 -11.38
CA ASP A 107 -0.99 12.62 -12.58
C ASP A 107 -2.46 12.91 -12.26
N ARG A 108 -2.98 12.32 -11.20
CA ARG A 108 -4.38 12.47 -10.80
C ARG A 108 -4.57 13.34 -9.58
N LYS A 109 -3.50 13.95 -9.11
CA LYS A 109 -3.53 14.81 -7.92
C LYS A 109 -4.08 14.09 -6.70
N ILE A 110 -3.72 12.82 -6.57
CA ILE A 110 -4.08 12.01 -5.41
C ILE A 110 -2.97 12.18 -4.38
N GLN A 111 -3.35 12.35 -3.13
CA GLN A 111 -2.38 12.44 -2.05
C GLN A 111 -1.67 11.09 -1.89
N PHE A 112 -0.36 11.14 -1.81
CA PHE A 112 0.45 9.92 -1.73
C PHE A 112 1.34 10.00 -0.50
N LEU A 113 1.13 9.07 0.42
CA LEU A 113 1.90 8.98 1.66
C LEU A 113 2.70 7.69 1.62
N TYR A 114 4.00 7.83 1.67
CA TYR A 114 4.92 6.69 1.54
C TYR A 114 5.57 6.40 2.88
N ALA A 115 5.54 5.14 3.25
CA ALA A 115 6.23 4.65 4.43
C ALA A 115 6.95 3.36 4.09
N SER A 116 8.15 3.21 4.56
CA SER A 116 8.89 1.97 4.41
C SER A 116 9.35 1.50 5.78
N SER A 117 9.62 0.22 5.89
CA SER A 117 10.09 -0.33 7.15
C SER A 117 11.42 0.27 7.59
N ALA A 118 12.23 0.72 6.64
CA ALA A 118 13.50 1.35 6.94
C ALA A 118 13.36 2.80 7.35
N SER A 119 12.18 3.37 7.23
CA SER A 119 11.95 4.79 7.43
C SER A 119 11.29 5.10 8.76
N THR A 120 11.50 4.28 9.77
CA THR A 120 11.04 4.60 11.10
C THR A 120 11.56 5.95 11.56
N TYR A 121 12.71 6.33 11.06
CA TYR A 121 13.29 7.63 11.35
C TYR A 121 12.69 8.75 10.49
N GLY A 122 12.02 8.36 9.42
CA GLY A 122 11.43 9.32 8.51
C GLY A 122 9.96 9.50 8.72
N LEU A 123 9.46 9.21 9.89
CA LEU A 123 8.04 9.38 10.20
C LEU A 123 7.57 10.79 9.94
N SER A 124 8.46 11.75 10.10
CA SER A 124 8.12 13.14 9.81
C SER A 124 7.70 13.35 8.37
N LEU A 125 8.14 12.50 7.47
CA LEU A 125 7.75 12.60 6.07
C LEU A 125 6.29 12.22 5.85
N ILE A 126 5.73 11.44 6.75
CA ILE A 126 4.36 10.99 6.63
C ILE A 126 3.39 12.12 6.92
N HIS A 127 3.85 13.12 7.61
CA HIS A 127 3.03 14.26 8.01
C HIS A 127 2.94 15.36 6.97
N ILE A 128 3.67 15.21 5.92
CA ILE A 128 3.70 16.21 4.85
C ILE A 128 2.43 16.15 3.98
#